data_7876e2f96073bd38d9ea6760e559a3d0
#
_entry.id   7876e2f96073bd38d9ea6760e559a3d0
#
_cell.length_a   1.000
_cell.length_b   1.000
_cell.length_c   1.000
_cell.angle_alpha   90.00
_cell.angle_beta   90.00
_cell.angle_gamma   90.00
#
_symmetry.space_group_name_H-M   'P 1'
#
loop_
_entity.id
_entity.type
_entity.pdbx_description
1 polymer ?
#
loop_
_entity_poly.entity_id
_entity_poly.type
_entity_poly.pdbx_seq_one_letter_code
_entity_poly.pdbx_strand_id
1 'polypeptide(L)'
;MPFKKRNMKQTLKENGGLPASILWTLSIVAGITVANLYYNQPLLNMIRQDLHVSEVITNLIAMVTQIGYAMGLLFVIPLGDMFQRKKIIIINFSILIISLLSIALAPSIHIVLTASLFTGICSVMPQIFIPIAALYSKPENKGRNVGLVVSGLLTGILASRVISGIVGEIFGWREMYFIATGLMVVCAIVTTRVLPEIRPTFKGKYSELMKSLLSLLKEYPLLRIYSLRAGFEIGRAHV
;
A
#
# COMPACT_ATOMS: atom_id res chain seq x y z
N MET A 1 -39.31 0.85 19.77
CA MET A 1 -38.39 -0.31 19.56
C MET A 1 -36.97 0.21 19.63
N PRO A 2 -36.13 -0.18 20.60
CA PRO A 2 -34.75 0.34 20.69
C PRO A 2 -33.85 -0.38 19.68
N PHE A 3 -33.19 0.40 18.85
CA PHE A 3 -32.11 -0.09 17.97
C PHE A 3 -31.00 -0.71 18.82
N LYS A 4 -30.99 -2.03 18.90
CA LYS A 4 -29.94 -2.82 19.55
C LYS A 4 -28.65 -2.61 18.77
N LYS A 5 -27.75 -1.74 19.24
CA LYS A 5 -26.36 -1.61 18.78
C LYS A 5 -25.71 -3.00 18.90
N ARG A 6 -25.66 -3.71 17.80
CA ARG A 6 -24.98 -5.00 17.70
C ARG A 6 -23.48 -4.72 17.65
N ASN A 7 -22.84 -4.60 18.81
CA ASN A 7 -21.39 -4.65 18.96
C ASN A 7 -20.94 -6.06 18.51
N MET A 8 -20.88 -6.29 17.21
CA MET A 8 -20.27 -7.50 16.67
C MET A 8 -18.75 -7.28 16.58
N LYS A 9 -18.04 -7.67 17.63
CA LYS A 9 -16.65 -8.13 17.50
C LYS A 9 -16.71 -9.45 16.72
N GLN A 10 -16.88 -9.37 15.40
CA GLN A 10 -16.79 -10.54 14.55
C GLN A 10 -15.30 -10.93 14.50
N THR A 11 -14.94 -11.96 15.26
CA THR A 11 -13.67 -12.65 15.05
C THR A 11 -13.79 -13.41 13.73
N LEU A 12 -13.02 -13.02 12.74
CA LEU A 12 -12.93 -13.77 11.48
C LEU A 12 -12.38 -15.17 11.78
N LYS A 13 -13.07 -16.20 11.29
CA LYS A 13 -12.59 -17.58 11.34
C LYS A 13 -11.90 -17.92 10.02
N GLU A 14 -10.76 -18.56 10.08
CA GLU A 14 -10.08 -19.09 8.89
C GLU A 14 -11.03 -19.99 8.10
N ASN A 15 -11.09 -19.80 6.80
CA ASN A 15 -12.01 -20.48 5.87
C ASN A 15 -13.51 -20.32 6.21
N GLY A 16 -13.87 -19.42 7.14
CA GLY A 16 -15.24 -19.21 7.59
C GLY A 16 -16.12 -18.38 6.65
N GLY A 17 -15.51 -17.72 5.70
CA GLY A 17 -16.13 -16.78 4.77
C GLY A 17 -15.87 -15.33 5.15
N LEU A 18 -15.49 -14.54 4.15
CA LEU A 18 -15.24 -13.10 4.30
C LEU A 18 -16.52 -12.33 3.97
N PRO A 19 -17.03 -11.48 4.88
CA PRO A 19 -18.16 -10.61 4.59
C PRO A 19 -17.90 -9.70 3.40
N ALA A 20 -18.88 -9.50 2.53
CA ALA A 20 -18.76 -8.68 1.34
C ALA A 20 -18.33 -7.24 1.66
N SER A 21 -18.78 -6.66 2.76
CA SER A 21 -18.37 -5.33 3.20
C SER A 21 -16.86 -5.23 3.46
N ILE A 22 -16.27 -6.24 4.11
CA ILE A 22 -14.83 -6.30 4.35
C ILE A 22 -14.10 -6.47 3.02
N LEU A 23 -14.55 -7.38 2.17
CA LEU A 23 -13.93 -7.67 0.89
C LEU A 23 -13.87 -6.44 -0.03
N TRP A 24 -15.00 -5.71 -0.18
CA TRP A 24 -15.05 -4.48 -0.97
C TRP A 24 -14.19 -3.38 -0.34
N THR A 25 -14.18 -3.25 0.98
CA THR A 25 -13.30 -2.31 1.68
C THR A 25 -11.84 -2.60 1.37
N LEU A 26 -11.40 -3.87 1.48
CA LEU A 26 -10.03 -4.26 1.16
C LEU A 26 -9.67 -3.96 -0.29
N SER A 27 -10.58 -4.23 -1.23
CA SER A 27 -10.38 -3.98 -2.66
C SER A 27 -10.22 -2.48 -2.97
N ILE A 28 -11.14 -1.64 -2.48
CA ILE A 28 -11.13 -0.19 -2.73
C ILE A 28 -9.92 0.47 -2.04
N VAL A 29 -9.69 0.13 -0.77
CA VAL A 29 -8.56 0.68 0.00
C VAL A 29 -7.23 0.23 -0.60
N ALA A 30 -7.13 -1.00 -1.14
CA ALA A 30 -5.95 -1.45 -1.85
C ALA A 30 -5.64 -0.57 -3.07
N GLY A 31 -6.67 -0.29 -3.87
CA GLY A 31 -6.54 0.57 -5.05
C GLY A 31 -6.11 1.99 -4.70
N ILE A 32 -6.78 2.62 -3.71
CA ILE A 32 -6.44 3.99 -3.29
C ILE A 32 -5.03 4.05 -2.67
N THR A 33 -4.65 3.04 -1.88
CA THR A 33 -3.32 3.02 -1.24
C THR A 33 -2.20 2.87 -2.27
N VAL A 34 -2.33 1.94 -3.24
CA VAL A 34 -1.29 1.75 -4.26
C VAL A 34 -1.22 2.92 -5.24
N ALA A 35 -2.33 3.63 -5.46
CA ALA A 35 -2.38 4.81 -6.33
C ALA A 35 -1.37 5.89 -5.92
N ASN A 36 -1.04 6.00 -4.61
CA ASN A 36 -0.06 6.97 -4.10
C ASN A 36 1.36 6.76 -4.64
N LEU A 37 1.69 5.56 -5.13
CA LEU A 37 2.99 5.29 -5.76
C LEU A 37 3.10 5.92 -7.16
N TYR A 38 1.97 6.18 -7.81
CA TYR A 38 1.92 6.52 -9.22
C TYR A 38 1.41 7.94 -9.50
N TYR A 39 0.88 8.65 -8.48
CA TYR A 39 0.43 10.04 -8.65
C TYR A 39 1.53 10.99 -9.10
N ASN A 40 2.78 10.72 -8.70
CA ASN A 40 3.92 11.57 -9.04
C ASN A 40 4.24 11.60 -10.54
N GLN A 41 4.02 10.50 -11.26
CA GLN A 41 4.50 10.34 -12.65
C GLN A 41 3.98 11.42 -13.62
N PRO A 42 2.68 11.70 -13.71
CA PRO A 42 2.18 12.79 -14.57
C PRO A 42 2.54 14.17 -14.04
N LEU A 43 2.82 14.29 -12.73
CA LEU A 43 3.05 15.58 -12.06
C LEU A 43 4.52 16.04 -12.09
N LEU A 44 5.46 15.19 -12.51
CA LEU A 44 6.90 15.47 -12.45
C LEU A 44 7.28 16.78 -13.14
N ASN A 45 6.70 17.06 -14.32
CA ASN A 45 7.01 18.29 -15.04
C ASN A 45 6.52 19.54 -14.32
N MET A 46 5.34 19.49 -13.70
CA MET A 46 4.78 20.58 -12.90
C MET A 46 5.63 20.85 -11.66
N ILE A 47 6.04 19.78 -10.96
CA ILE A 47 6.94 19.87 -9.79
C ILE A 47 8.28 20.48 -10.20
N ARG A 48 8.83 20.06 -11.36
CA ARG A 48 10.08 20.60 -11.91
C ARG A 48 10.00 22.10 -12.10
N GLN A 49 8.94 22.58 -12.74
CA GLN A 49 8.75 23.99 -13.04
C GLN A 49 8.54 24.82 -11.78
N ASP A 50 7.72 24.34 -10.86
CA ASP A 50 7.36 25.06 -9.63
C ASP A 50 8.53 25.15 -8.63
N LEU A 51 9.31 24.08 -8.49
CA LEU A 51 10.46 24.06 -7.58
C LEU A 51 11.79 24.46 -8.25
N HIS A 52 11.78 24.82 -9.54
CA HIS A 52 12.94 25.25 -10.32
C HIS A 52 14.12 24.26 -10.26
N VAL A 53 13.84 22.96 -10.37
CA VAL A 53 14.87 21.91 -10.31
C VAL A 53 15.09 21.25 -11.67
N SER A 54 16.23 20.54 -11.82
CA SER A 54 16.55 19.82 -13.04
C SER A 54 15.64 18.59 -13.22
N GLU A 55 15.49 18.15 -14.45
CA GLU A 55 14.71 16.95 -14.79
C GLU A 55 15.26 15.70 -14.11
N VAL A 56 16.58 15.56 -14.01
CA VAL A 56 17.24 14.45 -13.33
C VAL A 56 16.80 14.36 -11.86
N ILE A 57 16.82 15.50 -11.15
CA ILE A 57 16.42 15.55 -9.74
C ILE A 57 14.93 15.24 -9.58
N THR A 58 14.10 15.73 -10.50
CA THR A 58 12.65 15.47 -10.42
C THR A 58 12.32 14.01 -10.67
N ASN A 59 13.02 13.36 -11.60
CA ASN A 59 12.84 11.93 -11.89
C ASN A 59 13.25 11.04 -10.70
N LEU A 60 14.13 11.52 -9.81
CA LEU A 60 14.44 10.83 -8.56
C LEU A 60 13.22 10.65 -7.66
N ILE A 61 12.17 11.48 -7.77
CA ILE A 61 10.92 11.32 -6.99
C ILE A 61 10.32 9.93 -7.24
N ALA A 62 10.17 9.55 -8.51
CA ALA A 62 9.62 8.24 -8.86
C ALA A 62 10.53 7.11 -8.39
N MET A 63 11.85 7.26 -8.60
CA MET A 63 12.83 6.25 -8.19
C MET A 63 12.85 6.05 -6.67
N VAL A 64 12.91 7.15 -5.90
CA VAL A 64 12.92 7.11 -4.43
C VAL A 64 11.62 6.52 -3.88
N THR A 65 10.47 6.82 -4.50
CA THR A 65 9.18 6.21 -4.14
C THR A 65 9.23 4.69 -4.34
N GLN A 66 9.79 4.19 -5.44
CA GLN A 66 9.90 2.76 -5.70
C GLN A 66 10.91 2.08 -4.77
N ILE A 67 12.03 2.73 -4.45
CA ILE A 67 12.98 2.25 -3.43
C ILE A 67 12.27 2.15 -2.08
N GLY A 68 11.51 3.18 -1.69
CA GLY A 68 10.70 3.16 -0.49
C GLY A 68 9.71 1.98 -0.47
N TYR A 69 9.03 1.72 -1.57
CA TYR A 69 8.12 0.59 -1.70
C TYR A 69 8.83 -0.75 -1.52
N ALA A 70 9.99 -0.95 -2.14
CA ALA A 70 10.80 -2.14 -1.97
C ALA A 70 11.25 -2.33 -0.50
N MET A 71 11.67 -1.23 0.17
CA MET A 71 11.97 -1.25 1.61
C MET A 71 10.73 -1.62 2.45
N GLY A 72 9.58 -1.07 2.11
CA GLY A 72 8.31 -1.40 2.76
C GLY A 72 7.96 -2.89 2.64
N LEU A 73 8.11 -3.47 1.45
CA LEU A 73 7.91 -4.91 1.24
C LEU A 73 8.84 -5.76 2.11
N LEU A 74 10.10 -5.35 2.22
CA LEU A 74 11.10 -6.11 2.97
C LEU A 74 10.94 -5.98 4.49
N PHE A 75 10.64 -4.77 4.98
CA PHE A 75 10.66 -4.48 6.42
C PHE A 75 9.28 -4.37 7.06
N VAL A 76 8.27 -3.83 6.34
CA VAL A 76 6.94 -3.57 6.92
C VAL A 76 6.03 -4.78 6.80
N ILE A 77 6.06 -5.52 5.68
CA ILE A 77 5.19 -6.68 5.49
C ILE A 77 5.41 -7.76 6.57
N PRO A 78 6.66 -8.15 6.91
CA PRO A 78 6.88 -9.14 7.97
C PRO A 78 6.34 -8.72 9.35
N LEU A 79 6.28 -7.42 9.64
CA LEU A 79 5.66 -6.93 10.88
C LEU A 79 4.18 -7.29 10.97
N GLY A 80 3.50 -7.45 9.82
CA GLY A 80 2.10 -7.87 9.73
C GLY A 80 1.83 -9.26 10.32
N ASP A 81 2.85 -10.12 10.39
CA ASP A 81 2.76 -11.44 10.99
C ASP A 81 3.07 -11.45 12.50
N MET A 82 3.81 -10.43 12.97
CA MET A 82 4.24 -10.31 14.39
C MET A 82 3.28 -9.50 15.25
N PHE A 83 2.66 -8.48 14.67
CA PHE A 83 1.79 -7.56 15.39
C PHE A 83 0.35 -7.67 14.92
N GLN A 84 -0.56 -7.11 15.71
CA GLN A 84 -1.97 -7.00 15.29
C GLN A 84 -2.05 -6.22 13.98
N ARG A 85 -2.51 -6.88 12.92
CA ARG A 85 -2.58 -6.31 11.57
C ARG A 85 -3.28 -4.96 11.54
N LYS A 86 -4.34 -4.79 12.33
CA LYS A 86 -5.06 -3.52 12.44
C LYS A 86 -4.18 -2.38 12.96
N LYS A 87 -3.32 -2.63 13.98
CA LYS A 87 -2.39 -1.61 14.51
C LYS A 87 -1.37 -1.19 13.46
N ILE A 88 -0.80 -2.15 12.74
CA ILE A 88 0.16 -1.86 11.68
C ILE A 88 -0.47 -1.02 10.58
N ILE A 89 -1.68 -1.37 10.14
CA ILE A 89 -2.40 -0.62 9.10
C ILE A 89 -2.64 0.83 9.56
N ILE A 90 -3.07 1.03 10.83
CA ILE A 90 -3.32 2.37 11.36
C ILE A 90 -2.03 3.21 11.40
N ILE A 91 -0.96 2.66 11.96
CA ILE A 91 0.34 3.35 12.06
C ILE A 91 0.84 3.69 10.66
N ASN A 92 0.79 2.73 9.75
CA ASN A 92 1.25 2.88 8.39
C ASN A 92 0.44 3.96 7.62
N PHE A 93 -0.88 3.93 7.72
CA PHE A 93 -1.73 4.96 7.12
C PHE A 93 -1.51 6.34 7.74
N SER A 94 -1.25 6.43 9.05
CA SER A 94 -0.93 7.71 9.69
C SER A 94 0.37 8.30 9.13
N ILE A 95 1.41 7.49 8.98
CA ILE A 95 2.68 7.93 8.37
C ILE A 95 2.46 8.32 6.90
N LEU A 96 1.68 7.55 6.15
CA LEU A 96 1.35 7.85 4.75
C LEU A 96 0.63 9.19 4.61
N ILE A 97 -0.37 9.46 5.45
CA ILE A 97 -1.12 10.72 5.49
C ILE A 97 -0.17 11.89 5.76
N ILE A 98 0.72 11.77 6.75
CA ILE A 98 1.71 12.80 7.07
C ILE A 98 2.67 13.01 5.90
N SER A 99 3.11 11.94 5.24
CA SER A 99 4.02 12.02 4.08
C SER A 99 3.35 12.72 2.89
N LEU A 100 2.11 12.38 2.55
CA LEU A 100 1.37 13.03 1.48
C LEU A 100 1.13 14.50 1.76
N LEU A 101 0.77 14.83 2.99
CA LEU A 101 0.59 16.23 3.42
C LEU A 101 1.92 16.99 3.35
N SER A 102 3.03 16.35 3.73
CA SER A 102 4.36 16.95 3.62
C SER A 102 4.75 17.22 2.17
N ILE A 103 4.38 16.36 1.22
CA ILE A 103 4.58 16.62 -0.21
C ILE A 103 3.72 17.81 -0.66
N ALA A 104 2.43 17.85 -0.29
CA ALA A 104 1.53 18.93 -0.67
C ALA A 104 2.02 20.31 -0.20
N LEU A 105 2.62 20.37 1.00
CA LEU A 105 3.12 21.59 1.63
C LEU A 105 4.60 21.87 1.36
N ALA A 106 5.28 21.04 0.55
CA ALA A 106 6.73 21.10 0.39
C ALA A 106 7.21 22.41 -0.26
N PRO A 107 8.08 23.20 0.38
CA PRO A 107 8.72 24.37 -0.20
C PRO A 107 9.99 24.01 -0.99
N SER A 108 10.49 22.77 -0.92
CA SER A 108 11.72 22.34 -1.55
C SER A 108 11.69 20.87 -1.98
N ILE A 109 12.50 20.55 -2.97
CA ILE A 109 12.62 19.20 -3.52
C ILE A 109 13.09 18.17 -2.48
N HIS A 110 13.91 18.56 -1.52
CA HIS A 110 14.41 17.66 -0.48
C HIS A 110 13.29 17.11 0.39
N ILE A 111 12.30 17.95 0.73
CA ILE A 111 11.10 17.52 1.46
C ILE A 111 10.27 16.58 0.60
N VAL A 112 10.08 16.91 -0.69
CA VAL A 112 9.36 16.04 -1.63
C VAL A 112 10.03 14.66 -1.72
N LEU A 113 11.35 14.60 -1.90
CA LEU A 113 12.10 13.33 -1.99
C LEU A 113 11.98 12.51 -0.70
N THR A 114 12.20 13.15 0.46
CA THR A 114 12.12 12.46 1.75
C THR A 114 10.70 11.93 2.01
N ALA A 115 9.69 12.76 1.79
CA ALA A 115 8.30 12.35 1.98
C ALA A 115 7.87 11.30 0.94
N SER A 116 8.39 11.33 -0.29
CA SER A 116 8.15 10.31 -1.31
C SER A 116 8.73 8.94 -0.91
N LEU A 117 9.88 8.91 -0.24
CA LEU A 117 10.44 7.67 0.32
C LEU A 117 9.45 7.04 1.32
N PHE A 118 8.95 7.83 2.27
CA PHE A 118 7.97 7.35 3.25
C PHE A 118 6.64 6.99 2.62
N THR A 119 6.19 7.74 1.61
CA THR A 119 5.00 7.39 0.80
C THR A 119 5.18 6.01 0.18
N GLY A 120 6.35 5.72 -0.40
CA GLY A 120 6.68 4.40 -0.92
C GLY A 120 6.62 3.32 0.17
N ILE A 121 7.35 3.50 1.27
CA ILE A 121 7.40 2.55 2.40
C ILE A 121 6.00 2.22 2.92
N CYS A 122 5.12 3.22 2.99
CA CYS A 122 3.79 3.07 3.57
C CYS A 122 2.71 2.61 2.57
N SER A 123 2.97 2.59 1.28
CA SER A 123 2.00 2.15 0.26
C SER A 123 1.93 0.63 0.08
N VAL A 124 2.58 -0.16 0.94
CA VAL A 124 2.65 -1.64 0.85
C VAL A 124 1.44 -2.37 1.45
N MET A 125 0.49 -1.67 2.07
CA MET A 125 -0.65 -2.29 2.76
C MET A 125 -1.50 -3.22 1.91
N PRO A 126 -1.70 -3.02 0.60
CA PRO A 126 -2.39 -4.00 -0.24
C PRO A 126 -1.81 -5.41 -0.19
N GLN A 127 -0.50 -5.54 0.05
CA GLN A 127 0.18 -6.83 0.18
C GLN A 127 -0.22 -7.58 1.46
N ILE A 128 -0.72 -6.88 2.48
CA ILE A 128 -1.32 -7.50 3.68
C ILE A 128 -2.79 -7.86 3.43
N PHE A 129 -3.52 -7.11 2.59
CA PHE A 129 -4.94 -7.35 2.31
C PHE A 129 -5.17 -8.61 1.49
N ILE A 130 -4.28 -8.92 0.53
CA ILE A 130 -4.37 -10.12 -0.30
C ILE A 130 -4.34 -11.41 0.54
N PRO A 131 -3.37 -11.63 1.45
CA PRO A 131 -3.38 -12.77 2.37
C PRO A 131 -4.59 -12.80 3.30
N ILE A 132 -5.09 -11.65 3.76
CA ILE A 132 -6.32 -11.58 4.55
C ILE A 132 -7.51 -12.13 3.75
N ALA A 133 -7.67 -11.67 2.50
CA ALA A 133 -8.72 -12.17 1.62
C ALA A 133 -8.58 -13.67 1.37
N ALA A 134 -7.35 -14.17 1.18
CA ALA A 134 -7.09 -15.59 0.96
C ALA A 134 -7.41 -16.46 2.18
N LEU A 135 -6.99 -16.02 3.39
CA LEU A 135 -7.05 -16.82 4.63
C LEU A 135 -8.49 -16.95 5.17
N TYR A 136 -9.27 -15.86 5.07
CA TYR A 136 -10.61 -15.81 5.65
C TYR A 136 -11.74 -16.13 4.67
N SER A 137 -11.45 -16.30 3.38
CA SER A 137 -12.45 -16.74 2.40
C SER A 137 -12.70 -18.24 2.49
N LYS A 138 -13.95 -18.65 2.19
CA LYS A 138 -14.26 -20.07 1.98
C LYS A 138 -13.43 -20.62 0.82
N PRO A 139 -13.02 -21.91 0.87
CA PRO A 139 -12.19 -22.52 -0.17
C PRO A 139 -12.75 -22.32 -1.59
N GLU A 140 -14.07 -22.43 -1.76
CA GLU A 140 -14.75 -22.30 -3.06
C GLU A 140 -14.69 -20.88 -3.64
N ASN A 141 -14.59 -19.85 -2.77
CA ASN A 141 -14.60 -18.44 -3.15
C ASN A 141 -13.23 -17.77 -3.02
N LYS A 142 -12.19 -18.51 -2.61
CA LYS A 142 -10.86 -17.95 -2.33
C LYS A 142 -10.26 -17.25 -3.54
N GLY A 143 -10.26 -17.90 -4.68
CA GLY A 143 -9.71 -17.33 -5.94
C GLY A 143 -10.47 -16.07 -6.36
N ARG A 144 -11.82 -16.10 -6.31
CA ARG A 144 -12.67 -14.95 -6.64
C ARG A 144 -12.40 -13.76 -5.71
N ASN A 145 -12.31 -13.99 -4.43
CA ASN A 145 -12.14 -12.92 -3.44
C ASN A 145 -10.74 -12.29 -3.51
N VAL A 146 -9.71 -13.11 -3.68
CA VAL A 146 -8.34 -12.64 -3.95
C VAL A 146 -8.30 -11.85 -5.25
N GLY A 147 -8.90 -12.38 -6.32
CA GLY A 147 -9.00 -11.71 -7.61
C GLY A 147 -9.66 -10.33 -7.52
N LEU A 148 -10.71 -10.18 -6.69
CA LEU A 148 -11.37 -8.88 -6.48
C LEU A 148 -10.44 -7.85 -5.83
N VAL A 149 -9.66 -8.24 -4.81
CA VAL A 149 -8.68 -7.34 -4.17
C VAL A 149 -7.58 -6.94 -5.14
N VAL A 150 -7.07 -7.90 -5.91
CA VAL A 150 -6.04 -7.64 -6.95
C VAL A 150 -6.60 -6.76 -8.06
N SER A 151 -7.85 -6.96 -8.48
CA SER A 151 -8.50 -6.10 -9.47
C SER A 151 -8.64 -4.66 -8.97
N GLY A 152 -9.00 -4.46 -7.69
CA GLY A 152 -9.02 -3.15 -7.08
C GLY A 152 -7.65 -2.47 -7.09
N LEU A 153 -6.60 -3.22 -6.76
CA LEU A 153 -5.21 -2.76 -6.82
C LEU A 153 -4.82 -2.33 -8.23
N LEU A 154 -5.05 -3.18 -9.23
CA LEU A 154 -4.72 -2.86 -10.64
C LEU A 154 -5.50 -1.67 -11.17
N THR A 155 -6.80 -1.58 -10.83
CA THR A 155 -7.63 -0.42 -11.16
C THR A 155 -7.06 0.86 -10.55
N GLY A 156 -6.62 0.81 -9.29
CA GLY A 156 -5.96 1.93 -8.61
C GLY A 156 -4.70 2.40 -9.33
N ILE A 157 -3.85 1.46 -9.76
CA ILE A 157 -2.63 1.78 -10.53
C ILE A 157 -2.96 2.49 -11.84
N LEU A 158 -3.92 1.97 -12.61
CA LEU A 158 -4.29 2.56 -13.90
C LEU A 158 -5.00 3.91 -13.74
N ALA A 159 -5.98 3.96 -12.84
CA ALA A 159 -6.76 5.18 -12.60
C ALA A 159 -5.91 6.32 -12.02
N SER A 160 -4.90 6.01 -11.19
CA SER A 160 -4.07 7.01 -10.54
C SER A 160 -3.37 7.95 -11.51
N ARG A 161 -2.84 7.42 -12.61
CA ARG A 161 -2.13 8.22 -13.62
C ARG A 161 -3.06 9.18 -14.35
N VAL A 162 -4.26 8.71 -14.71
CA VAL A 162 -5.27 9.52 -15.39
C VAL A 162 -5.79 10.62 -14.44
N ILE A 163 -6.17 10.23 -13.23
CA ILE A 163 -6.73 11.15 -12.23
C ILE A 163 -5.69 12.21 -11.85
N SER A 164 -4.45 11.81 -11.55
CA SER A 164 -3.42 12.77 -11.15
C SER A 164 -3.01 13.71 -12.29
N GLY A 165 -3.01 13.24 -13.54
CA GLY A 165 -2.79 14.09 -14.70
C GLY A 165 -3.87 15.16 -14.84
N ILE A 166 -5.15 14.77 -14.85
CA ILE A 166 -6.29 15.70 -14.97
C ILE A 166 -6.33 16.68 -13.78
N VAL A 167 -6.21 16.19 -12.56
CA VAL A 167 -6.23 17.05 -11.36
C VAL A 167 -5.04 18.01 -11.37
N GLY A 168 -3.85 17.53 -11.75
CA GLY A 168 -2.65 18.34 -11.86
C GLY A 168 -2.79 19.48 -12.87
N GLU A 169 -3.36 19.21 -14.05
CA GLU A 169 -3.58 20.21 -15.08
C GLU A 169 -4.61 21.28 -14.68
N ILE A 170 -5.67 20.90 -13.97
CA ILE A 170 -6.76 21.82 -13.62
C ILE A 170 -6.47 22.60 -12.35
N PHE A 171 -5.94 21.94 -11.32
CA PHE A 171 -5.81 22.51 -9.97
C PHE A 171 -4.36 22.70 -9.53
N GLY A 172 -3.43 21.96 -10.11
CA GLY A 172 -2.04 21.93 -9.68
C GLY A 172 -1.60 20.62 -9.02
N TRP A 173 -0.28 20.41 -8.92
CA TRP A 173 0.28 19.17 -8.39
C TRP A 173 0.10 19.06 -6.86
N ARG A 174 0.10 20.18 -6.13
CA ARG A 174 -0.09 20.18 -4.67
C ARG A 174 -1.50 19.75 -4.28
N GLU A 175 -2.48 20.21 -5.02
CA GLU A 175 -3.91 19.91 -4.83
C GLU A 175 -4.17 18.41 -4.98
N MET A 176 -3.49 17.76 -5.91
CA MET A 176 -3.56 16.29 -6.03
C MET A 176 -3.11 15.59 -4.74
N TYR A 177 -2.04 16.06 -4.09
CA TYR A 177 -1.57 15.48 -2.83
C TYR A 177 -2.48 15.82 -1.65
N PHE A 178 -3.14 16.98 -1.64
CA PHE A 178 -4.19 17.28 -0.65
C PHE A 178 -5.39 16.34 -0.81
N ILE A 179 -5.84 16.10 -2.03
CA ILE A 179 -6.91 15.14 -2.33
C ILE A 179 -6.50 13.72 -1.89
N ALA A 180 -5.29 13.29 -2.23
CA ALA A 180 -4.75 11.99 -1.82
C ALA A 180 -4.71 11.84 -0.30
N THR A 181 -4.30 12.90 0.42
CA THR A 181 -4.31 12.96 1.89
C THR A 181 -5.72 12.76 2.44
N GLY A 182 -6.70 13.48 1.92
CA GLY A 182 -8.12 13.36 2.30
C GLY A 182 -8.67 11.95 2.06
N LEU A 183 -8.38 11.36 0.88
CA LEU A 183 -8.76 9.98 0.56
C LEU A 183 -8.14 8.98 1.53
N MET A 184 -6.86 9.15 1.89
CA MET A 184 -6.20 8.25 2.84
C MET A 184 -6.75 8.39 4.26
N VAL A 185 -7.17 9.58 4.70
CA VAL A 185 -7.88 9.77 5.97
C VAL A 185 -9.20 8.99 5.96
N VAL A 186 -9.98 9.08 4.89
CA VAL A 186 -11.22 8.30 4.74
C VAL A 186 -10.91 6.80 4.76
N CYS A 187 -9.90 6.34 4.02
CA CYS A 187 -9.47 4.94 4.01
C CYS A 187 -9.07 4.46 5.40
N ALA A 188 -8.33 5.27 6.17
CA ALA A 188 -7.92 4.95 7.54
C ALA A 188 -9.16 4.79 8.45
N ILE A 189 -10.11 5.71 8.39
CA ILE A 189 -11.34 5.66 9.19
C ILE A 189 -12.18 4.44 8.83
N VAL A 190 -12.40 4.18 7.53
CA VAL A 190 -13.21 3.05 7.07
C VAL A 190 -12.55 1.72 7.46
N THR A 191 -11.25 1.58 7.21
CA THR A 191 -10.50 0.37 7.53
C THR A 191 -10.53 0.08 9.04
N THR A 192 -10.36 1.10 9.88
CA THR A 192 -10.40 0.93 11.34
C THR A 192 -11.76 0.51 11.86
N ARG A 193 -12.84 0.91 11.20
CA ARG A 193 -14.22 0.55 11.59
C ARG A 193 -14.66 -0.80 11.05
N VAL A 194 -14.23 -1.15 9.84
CA VAL A 194 -14.69 -2.35 9.13
C VAL A 194 -13.81 -3.56 9.44
N LEU A 195 -12.48 -3.37 9.55
CA LEU A 195 -11.55 -4.48 9.76
C LEU A 195 -11.57 -4.91 11.24
N PRO A 196 -11.94 -6.19 11.54
CA PRO A 196 -11.84 -6.73 12.88
C PRO A 196 -10.40 -6.92 13.34
N GLU A 197 -10.22 -7.16 14.63
CA GLU A 197 -8.90 -7.49 15.17
C GLU A 197 -8.44 -8.86 14.67
N ILE A 198 -7.34 -8.88 13.92
CA ILE A 198 -6.70 -10.10 13.44
C ILE A 198 -5.45 -10.32 14.30
N ARG A 199 -5.42 -11.48 14.98
CA ARG A 199 -4.31 -11.84 15.86
C ARG A 199 -3.05 -12.13 15.05
N PRO A 200 -1.85 -11.82 15.60
CA PRO A 200 -0.60 -12.16 14.96
C PRO A 200 -0.42 -13.68 14.86
N THR A 201 0.21 -14.13 13.79
CA THR A 201 0.49 -15.55 13.53
C THR A 201 1.84 -15.98 14.10
N PHE A 202 2.78 -15.07 14.24
CA PHE A 202 4.15 -15.34 14.69
C PHE A 202 4.40 -14.83 16.12
N LYS A 203 5.00 -15.67 16.96
CA LYS A 203 5.35 -15.36 18.38
C LYS A 203 6.86 -15.45 18.57
N GLY A 204 7.64 -14.62 17.91
CA GLY A 204 9.10 -14.61 18.02
C GLY A 204 9.67 -13.20 17.90
N LYS A 205 10.99 -13.08 17.93
CA LYS A 205 11.67 -11.78 17.68
C LYS A 205 11.72 -11.47 16.19
N TYR A 206 11.72 -10.19 15.85
CA TYR A 206 11.82 -9.72 14.45
C TYR A 206 13.07 -10.29 13.75
N SER A 207 14.19 -10.36 14.47
CA SER A 207 15.42 -10.95 13.94
C SER A 207 15.28 -12.45 13.58
N GLU A 208 14.46 -13.19 14.31
CA GLU A 208 14.19 -14.61 14.02
C GLU A 208 13.32 -14.75 12.77
N LEU A 209 12.33 -13.86 12.61
CA LEU A 209 11.51 -13.81 11.41
C LEU A 209 12.35 -13.49 10.17
N MET A 210 13.21 -12.49 10.25
CA MET A 210 14.12 -12.13 9.14
C MET A 210 15.12 -13.25 8.84
N LYS A 211 15.65 -13.94 9.86
CA LYS A 211 16.50 -15.12 9.66
C LYS A 211 15.75 -16.26 8.99
N SER A 212 14.48 -16.49 9.34
CA SER A 212 13.67 -17.54 8.69
C SER A 212 13.41 -17.22 7.21
N LEU A 213 13.18 -15.96 6.85
CA LEU A 213 13.06 -15.54 5.45
C LEU A 213 14.36 -15.77 4.66
N LEU A 214 15.49 -15.45 5.27
CA LEU A 214 16.82 -15.70 4.66
C LEU A 214 17.14 -17.21 4.57
N SER A 215 16.72 -18.02 5.56
CA SER A 215 16.92 -19.46 5.51
C SER A 215 16.08 -20.11 4.40
N LEU A 216 14.84 -19.65 4.19
CA LEU A 216 14.00 -20.11 3.08
C LEU A 216 14.66 -19.88 1.70
N LEU A 217 15.31 -18.73 1.50
CA LEU A 217 16.05 -18.45 0.26
C LEU A 217 17.28 -19.36 0.08
N LYS A 218 17.88 -19.83 1.20
CA LYS A 218 19.00 -20.78 1.16
C LYS A 218 18.55 -22.22 0.96
N GLU A 219 17.45 -22.60 1.61
CA GLU A 219 16.94 -23.96 1.66
C GLU A 219 16.18 -24.35 0.37
N TYR A 220 15.57 -23.35 -0.31
CA TYR A 220 14.82 -23.57 -1.53
C TYR A 220 15.45 -22.85 -2.75
N PRO A 221 16.39 -23.52 -3.48
CA PRO A 221 17.07 -22.93 -4.64
C PRO A 221 16.12 -22.44 -5.73
N LEU A 222 14.98 -23.14 -5.91
CA LEU A 222 13.96 -22.76 -6.87
C LEU A 222 13.33 -21.39 -6.55
N LEU A 223 13.05 -21.10 -5.29
CA LEU A 223 12.56 -19.78 -4.88
C LEU A 223 13.56 -18.67 -5.24
N ARG A 224 14.84 -18.92 -5.03
CA ARG A 224 15.91 -17.96 -5.38
C ARG A 224 15.99 -17.74 -6.89
N ILE A 225 15.90 -18.81 -7.69
CA ILE A 225 15.94 -18.71 -9.15
C ILE A 225 14.71 -17.96 -9.68
N TYR A 226 13.51 -18.30 -9.20
CA TYR A 226 12.28 -17.63 -9.64
C TYR A 226 12.21 -16.17 -9.18
N SER A 227 12.67 -15.82 -7.98
CA SER A 227 12.70 -14.44 -7.52
C SER A 227 13.69 -13.59 -8.32
N LEU A 228 14.86 -14.14 -8.68
CA LEU A 228 15.82 -13.48 -9.57
C LEU A 228 15.26 -13.31 -10.98
N ARG A 229 14.63 -14.34 -11.55
CA ARG A 229 13.97 -14.25 -12.87
C ARG A 229 12.86 -13.18 -12.88
N ALA A 230 11.99 -13.18 -11.89
CA ALA A 230 10.93 -12.17 -11.76
C ALA A 230 11.51 -10.75 -11.70
N GLY A 231 12.62 -10.54 -10.96
CA GLY A 231 13.33 -9.28 -10.91
C GLY A 231 13.90 -8.85 -12.26
N PHE A 232 14.48 -9.78 -13.02
CA PHE A 232 14.99 -9.51 -14.37
C PHE A 232 13.89 -9.24 -15.41
N GLU A 233 12.77 -9.95 -15.35
CA GLU A 233 11.65 -9.74 -16.27
C GLU A 233 10.95 -8.41 -16.04
N ILE A 234 10.79 -7.98 -14.77
CA ILE A 234 10.28 -6.66 -14.43
C ILE A 234 11.22 -5.56 -14.94
N GLY A 235 12.54 -5.75 -14.82
CA GLY A 235 13.54 -4.82 -15.35
C GLY A 235 13.49 -4.69 -16.87
N ARG A 236 13.22 -5.76 -17.62
CA ARG A 236 13.08 -5.73 -19.08
C ARG A 236 11.80 -5.09 -19.58
N ALA A 237 10.72 -5.17 -18.81
CA ALA A 237 9.43 -4.58 -19.19
C ALA A 237 9.41 -3.03 -19.08
N HIS A 238 10.48 -2.42 -18.54
CA HIS A 238 10.61 -0.97 -18.37
C HIS A 238 11.69 -0.33 -19.27
N VAL A 239 12.29 -1.09 -20.20
CA VAL A 239 13.14 -0.61 -21.30
C VAL A 239 12.39 -0.72 -22.61
#